data_c1ea7ecc1ce927a867789a05a3654a43
#
_entry.id   c1ea7ecc1ce927a867789a05a3654a43
#
_cell.length_a   1.000
_cell.length_b   1.000
_cell.length_c   1.000
_cell.angle_alpha   90.00
_cell.angle_beta   90.00
_cell.angle_gamma   90.00
#
_symmetry.space_group_name_H-M   'P 1'
#
loop_
_entity.id
_entity.type
_entity.pdbx_description
1 polymer ?
#
loop_
_entity_poly.entity_id
_entity_poly.type
_entity_poly.pdbx_seq_one_letter_code
_entity_poly.pdbx_strand_id
1 'polypeptide(L)'
;MATINYELSRVMDKTTQKCQILVRVGASRSFRVGGKTRLFISPKDWDARAMTVRKISRIENRSKQMELEKLRAQLDRLTEHICKAVIDLSGMEEMSDKGERKEWIEYTIASFYDPAVKLCREKNLTFQRFADIYCEVRSKEEEWPKADATNANKKKEWNHPSYDKLSAVRTQVNKMNANLKMEEITAATLDEYQSFLIKSGYKNSTVENHVSYFKQILKWAHEKGFLLHGDEVVNHNTPPLKLAPRKAVIYLRWDEFEKLYNYEFPDDMTHLELTRDRFCFCCLTSLRHSDLEILRRANFDDPEDPSKFSFISKKTDDDLTIFLVPEAAELYKKYIPIPTNGLAFPPKSNQKMNKNLKEIAKMLGFNREVEVMQYCGKKPVYKTAPLYEVIGTHAARRTFVVHALEEGMSPEMVMSYTGHADYDTMKPYIALTDKKRQNALLNSFKLRDE
;
A
#
# COMPACT_ATOMS: atom_id res chain seq x y z
N MET A 1 42.14 9.62 -12.33
CA MET A 1 41.00 9.57 -11.43
C MET A 1 40.39 10.96 -11.30
N ALA A 2 39.05 11.05 -11.34
CA ALA A 2 38.40 12.33 -11.12
C ALA A 2 38.57 12.77 -9.66
N THR A 3 38.78 14.07 -9.44
CA THR A 3 38.86 14.68 -8.13
C THR A 3 37.52 15.36 -7.84
N ILE A 4 36.83 14.95 -6.76
CA ILE A 4 35.57 15.56 -6.34
C ILE A 4 35.79 16.20 -4.98
N ASN A 5 35.56 17.49 -4.89
CA ASN A 5 35.71 18.28 -3.67
C ASN A 5 34.43 19.04 -3.38
N TYR A 6 34.18 19.28 -2.10
CA TYR A 6 33.03 20.08 -1.65
C TYR A 6 33.50 21.36 -0.97
N GLU A 7 32.72 22.42 -1.15
CA GLU A 7 32.96 23.71 -0.51
C GLU A 7 31.62 24.33 -0.07
N LEU A 8 31.64 25.26 0.88
CA LEU A 8 30.45 26.01 1.23
C LEU A 8 30.27 27.23 0.32
N SER A 9 28.99 27.48 -0.01
CA SER A 9 28.59 28.76 -0.61
C SER A 9 28.96 29.92 0.32
N ARG A 10 29.40 31.05 -0.26
CA ARG A 10 29.60 32.30 0.49
C ARG A 10 28.31 32.95 0.95
N VAL A 11 27.17 32.54 0.39
CA VAL A 11 25.84 33.04 0.74
C VAL A 11 25.23 32.11 1.77
N MET A 12 24.91 32.67 2.93
CA MET A 12 24.21 31.99 4.01
C MET A 12 22.72 32.34 3.95
N ASP A 13 21.87 31.33 4.09
CA ASP A 13 20.44 31.54 4.21
C ASP A 13 20.11 32.23 5.53
N LYS A 14 19.41 33.37 5.47
CA LYS A 14 19.14 34.25 6.63
C LYS A 14 18.19 33.60 7.66
N THR A 15 17.32 32.69 7.19
CA THR A 15 16.32 32.04 8.05
C THR A 15 16.89 30.81 8.75
N THR A 16 17.59 29.94 8.00
CA THR A 16 18.11 28.67 8.52
C THR A 16 19.52 28.78 9.08
N GLN A 17 20.23 29.86 8.83
CA GLN A 17 21.66 30.05 9.18
C GLN A 17 22.57 28.95 8.62
N LYS A 18 22.18 28.36 7.47
CA LYS A 18 22.91 27.29 6.79
C LYS A 18 23.46 27.79 5.45
N CYS A 19 24.61 27.26 5.04
CA CYS A 19 25.21 27.48 3.73
C CYS A 19 24.95 26.28 2.83
N GLN A 20 24.71 26.51 1.55
CA GLN A 20 24.60 25.46 0.54
C GLN A 20 25.99 24.82 0.28
N ILE A 21 26.04 23.51 0.18
CA ILE A 21 27.23 22.77 -0.20
C ILE A 21 27.34 22.79 -1.72
N LEU A 22 28.51 23.20 -2.21
CA LEU A 22 28.87 23.21 -3.62
C LEU A 22 29.80 22.04 -3.91
N VAL A 23 29.71 21.46 -5.11
CA VAL A 23 30.63 20.42 -5.57
C VAL A 23 31.57 20.97 -6.66
N ARG A 24 32.82 20.56 -6.63
CA ARG A 24 33.85 20.82 -7.66
C ARG A 24 34.36 19.52 -8.21
N VAL A 25 34.23 19.32 -9.49
CA VAL A 25 34.67 18.12 -10.21
C VAL A 25 35.84 18.49 -11.13
N GLY A 26 36.94 17.79 -10.96
CA GLY A 26 38.12 17.90 -11.84
C GLY A 26 38.47 16.51 -12.38
N ALA A 27 38.29 16.27 -13.65
CA ALA A 27 38.59 14.97 -14.27
C ALA A 27 39.90 15.00 -15.08
N SER A 28 40.28 16.16 -15.61
CA SER A 28 41.56 16.40 -16.27
C SER A 28 42.04 17.85 -16.05
N ARG A 29 43.20 18.23 -16.62
CA ARG A 29 43.67 19.64 -16.56
C ARG A 29 42.71 20.60 -17.25
N SER A 30 42.01 20.13 -18.27
CA SER A 30 41.04 20.91 -19.08
C SER A 30 39.61 20.78 -18.56
N PHE A 31 39.25 19.69 -17.85
CA PHE A 31 37.92 19.47 -17.36
C PHE A 31 37.77 19.83 -15.89
N ARG A 32 37.24 21.03 -15.64
CA ARG A 32 36.86 21.50 -14.31
C ARG A 32 35.48 22.11 -14.36
N VAL A 33 34.60 21.68 -13.47
CA VAL A 33 33.23 22.19 -13.37
C VAL A 33 32.72 22.20 -11.91
N GLY A 34 31.87 23.15 -11.59
CA GLY A 34 31.23 23.25 -10.27
C GLY A 34 29.71 23.25 -10.37
N GLY A 35 29.07 22.64 -9.40
CA GLY A 35 27.62 22.56 -9.30
C GLY A 35 27.11 22.86 -7.90
N LYS A 36 25.82 23.22 -7.80
CA LYS A 36 25.12 23.44 -6.51
C LYS A 36 24.44 22.14 -6.10
N THR A 37 24.80 21.59 -4.93
CA THR A 37 24.03 20.48 -4.35
C THR A 37 22.73 21.01 -3.76
N ARG A 38 21.79 20.10 -3.43
CA ARG A 38 20.59 20.48 -2.65
C ARG A 38 20.80 20.32 -1.13
N LEU A 39 22.06 20.22 -0.69
CA LEU A 39 22.43 20.00 0.69
C LEU A 39 22.88 21.30 1.35
N PHE A 40 22.48 21.48 2.59
CA PHE A 40 22.77 22.67 3.39
C PHE A 40 23.33 22.27 4.74
N ILE A 41 24.29 23.04 5.26
CA ILE A 41 24.93 22.78 6.55
C ILE A 41 25.28 24.10 7.24
N SER A 42 25.26 24.11 8.58
CA SER A 42 25.81 25.22 9.34
C SER A 42 27.35 25.31 9.15
N PRO A 43 27.92 26.49 8.94
CA PRO A 43 29.37 26.64 8.82
C PRO A 43 30.17 26.06 10.00
N LYS A 44 29.59 26.05 11.20
CA LYS A 44 30.21 25.48 12.40
C LYS A 44 30.40 23.96 12.33
N ASP A 45 29.53 23.29 11.57
CA ASP A 45 29.53 21.83 11.43
C ASP A 45 30.30 21.34 10.18
N TRP A 46 30.94 22.28 9.45
CA TRP A 46 31.74 22.03 8.25
C TRP A 46 33.23 22.04 8.55
N ASP A 47 33.98 21.07 8.05
CA ASP A 47 35.43 21.05 8.06
C ASP A 47 35.96 21.53 6.71
N ALA A 48 36.40 22.78 6.65
CA ALA A 48 36.90 23.40 5.41
C ALA A 48 38.22 22.80 4.94
N ARG A 49 39.03 22.18 5.81
CA ARG A 49 40.32 21.56 5.43
C ARG A 49 40.06 20.16 4.86
N ALA A 50 39.22 19.37 5.51
CA ALA A 50 38.81 18.06 5.05
C ALA A 50 37.74 18.11 3.94
N MET A 51 37.17 19.29 3.65
CA MET A 51 36.07 19.51 2.70
C MET A 51 34.86 18.58 2.92
N THR A 52 34.52 18.34 4.17
CA THR A 52 33.45 17.40 4.58
C THR A 52 32.78 17.86 5.87
N VAL A 53 31.73 17.15 6.25
CA VAL A 53 31.01 17.33 7.52
C VAL A 53 31.91 16.96 8.70
N ARG A 54 31.98 17.81 9.74
CA ARG A 54 32.80 17.53 10.93
C ARG A 54 32.39 16.25 11.63
N LYS A 55 33.36 15.47 12.13
CA LYS A 55 33.12 14.36 13.05
C LYS A 55 32.93 14.93 14.45
N ILE A 56 31.81 14.64 15.10
CA ILE A 56 31.55 15.00 16.47
C ILE A 56 31.99 13.84 17.35
N SER A 57 32.98 14.10 18.21
CA SER A 57 33.59 13.07 19.10
C SER A 57 32.94 12.95 20.47
N ARG A 58 32.04 13.89 20.86
CA ARG A 58 31.31 13.87 22.13
C ARG A 58 29.84 14.12 21.90
N ILE A 59 29.00 13.32 22.54
CA ILE A 59 27.55 13.29 22.39
C ILE A 59 26.94 14.33 23.33
N GLU A 60 26.85 15.58 22.89
CA GLU A 60 26.00 16.57 23.56
C GLU A 60 24.57 16.56 23.03
N ASN A 61 24.35 16.08 21.79
CA ASN A 61 23.03 15.98 21.18
C ASN A 61 22.98 14.83 20.15
N ARG A 62 22.38 13.70 20.54
CA ARG A 62 22.25 12.49 19.68
C ARG A 62 21.48 12.78 18.38
N SER A 63 20.47 13.65 18.42
CA SER A 63 19.68 14.02 17.24
C SER A 63 20.55 14.77 16.20
N LYS A 64 21.36 15.71 16.66
CA LYS A 64 22.28 16.46 15.79
C LYS A 64 23.37 15.56 15.18
N GLN A 65 23.88 14.62 15.95
CA GLN A 65 24.86 13.64 15.44
C GLN A 65 24.25 12.82 14.31
N MET A 66 23.02 12.29 14.49
CA MET A 66 22.33 11.53 13.43
C MET A 66 22.07 12.37 12.18
N GLU A 67 21.72 13.67 12.33
CA GLU A 67 21.55 14.59 11.19
C GLU A 67 22.86 14.73 10.38
N LEU A 68 23.97 14.93 11.08
CA LEU A 68 25.29 15.11 10.42
C LEU A 68 25.83 13.82 9.81
N GLU A 69 25.59 12.66 10.42
CA GLU A 69 25.92 11.36 9.85
C GLU A 69 25.08 11.08 8.59
N LYS A 70 23.78 11.39 8.62
CA LYS A 70 22.89 11.30 7.46
C LYS A 70 23.38 12.17 6.30
N LEU A 71 23.77 13.42 6.61
CA LEU A 71 24.27 14.35 5.61
C LEU A 71 25.61 13.88 5.01
N ARG A 72 26.51 13.34 5.83
CA ARG A 72 27.75 12.74 5.34
C ARG A 72 27.47 11.58 4.39
N ALA A 73 26.61 10.65 4.78
CA ALA A 73 26.24 9.51 3.94
C ALA A 73 25.60 9.96 2.60
N GLN A 74 24.86 11.07 2.60
CA GLN A 74 24.33 11.65 1.35
C GLN A 74 25.44 12.21 0.44
N LEU A 75 26.44 12.88 1.02
CA LEU A 75 27.59 13.38 0.26
C LEU A 75 28.41 12.22 -0.34
N ASP A 76 28.65 11.17 0.42
CA ASP A 76 29.37 9.98 -0.06
C ASP A 76 28.64 9.33 -1.24
N ARG A 77 27.32 9.15 -1.14
CA ARG A 77 26.49 8.64 -2.25
C ARG A 77 26.48 9.56 -3.47
N LEU A 78 26.44 10.87 -3.25
CA LEU A 78 26.52 11.84 -4.35
C LEU A 78 27.88 11.77 -5.03
N THR A 79 28.97 11.60 -4.26
CA THR A 79 30.32 11.40 -4.78
C THR A 79 30.39 10.16 -5.68
N GLU A 80 29.87 9.02 -5.20
CA GLU A 80 29.81 7.79 -6.01
C GLU A 80 29.01 7.97 -7.29
N HIS A 81 27.88 8.68 -7.20
CA HIS A 81 27.03 8.96 -8.36
C HIS A 81 27.76 9.81 -9.41
N ILE A 82 28.45 10.88 -8.97
CA ILE A 82 29.23 11.73 -9.85
C ILE A 82 30.43 10.96 -10.43
N CYS A 83 31.13 10.14 -9.65
CA CYS A 83 32.20 9.29 -10.12
C CYS A 83 31.74 8.36 -11.24
N LYS A 84 30.61 7.71 -11.10
CA LYS A 84 30.02 6.85 -12.15
C LYS A 84 29.73 7.67 -13.42
N ALA A 85 29.09 8.82 -13.27
CA ALA A 85 28.77 9.70 -14.39
C ALA A 85 30.03 10.21 -15.11
N VAL A 86 31.13 10.39 -14.39
CA VAL A 86 32.45 10.75 -14.99
C VAL A 86 33.03 9.58 -15.77
N ILE A 87 32.90 8.34 -15.28
CA ILE A 87 33.40 7.14 -15.97
C ILE A 87 32.58 6.89 -17.24
N ASP A 88 31.26 7.09 -17.18
CA ASP A 88 30.35 6.90 -18.31
C ASP A 88 30.56 7.94 -19.44
N LEU A 89 31.25 9.04 -19.17
CA LEU A 89 31.68 10.00 -20.14
C LEU A 89 32.96 9.49 -20.89
N SER A 90 32.79 8.46 -21.70
CA SER A 90 33.81 8.10 -22.72
C SER A 90 33.85 9.22 -23.78
N GLY A 91 34.77 10.16 -23.66
CA GLY A 91 34.86 11.30 -24.55
C GLY A 91 34.90 12.66 -23.85
N MET A 92 35.36 12.73 -22.59
CA MET A 92 35.48 13.97 -21.83
C MET A 92 36.36 15.05 -22.51
N GLU A 93 37.19 14.66 -23.42
CA GLU A 93 38.03 15.59 -24.25
C GLU A 93 37.15 16.38 -25.23
N GLU A 94 35.97 15.88 -25.59
CA GLU A 94 35.04 16.54 -26.52
C GLU A 94 34.20 17.65 -25.87
N MET A 95 34.02 17.64 -24.51
CA MET A 95 33.33 18.74 -23.82
C MET A 95 34.23 19.94 -23.64
N SER A 96 34.56 20.64 -24.73
CA SER A 96 35.38 21.82 -24.68
C SER A 96 34.62 23.06 -24.17
N ASP A 97 33.33 23.12 -24.39
CA ASP A 97 32.50 24.26 -23.97
C ASP A 97 32.18 24.27 -22.47
N LYS A 98 32.31 25.44 -21.86
CA LYS A 98 32.05 25.68 -20.45
C LYS A 98 30.55 25.53 -20.11
N GLY A 99 29.66 25.85 -21.05
CA GLY A 99 28.22 25.73 -20.94
C GLY A 99 27.81 24.27 -20.84
N GLU A 100 28.29 23.44 -21.77
CA GLU A 100 28.00 21.98 -21.77
C GLU A 100 28.44 21.29 -20.48
N ARG A 101 29.65 21.65 -19.98
CA ARG A 101 30.12 21.12 -18.67
C ARG A 101 29.22 21.51 -17.52
N LYS A 102 28.70 22.74 -17.53
CA LYS A 102 27.78 23.23 -16.51
C LYS A 102 26.45 22.50 -16.60
N GLU A 103 25.86 22.32 -17.77
CA GLU A 103 24.64 21.52 -17.96
C GLU A 103 24.85 20.08 -17.54
N TRP A 104 26.00 19.49 -17.87
CA TRP A 104 26.29 18.12 -17.46
C TRP A 104 26.33 17.95 -15.95
N ILE A 105 26.97 18.81 -15.18
CA ILE A 105 27.06 18.70 -13.73
C ILE A 105 25.70 19.00 -13.06
N GLU A 106 24.97 19.97 -13.58
CA GLU A 106 23.62 20.28 -13.11
C GLU A 106 22.66 19.08 -13.31
N TYR A 107 22.71 18.47 -14.49
CA TYR A 107 21.99 17.24 -14.80
C TYR A 107 22.42 16.08 -13.90
N THR A 108 23.72 15.86 -13.73
CA THR A 108 24.26 14.77 -12.89
C THR A 108 23.79 14.91 -11.45
N ILE A 109 23.85 16.11 -10.90
CA ILE A 109 23.34 16.39 -9.55
C ILE A 109 21.82 16.21 -9.48
N ALA A 110 21.07 16.75 -10.45
CA ALA A 110 19.63 16.62 -10.50
C ALA A 110 19.20 15.15 -10.57
N SER A 111 19.88 14.32 -11.37
CA SER A 111 19.61 12.90 -11.53
C SER A 111 19.92 12.05 -10.27
N PHE A 112 20.74 12.55 -9.36
CA PHE A 112 20.97 11.94 -8.05
C PHE A 112 19.76 12.09 -7.12
N TYR A 113 19.15 13.28 -7.12
CA TYR A 113 17.96 13.56 -6.29
C TYR A 113 16.65 13.08 -6.91
N ASP A 114 16.58 13.08 -8.24
CA ASP A 114 15.40 12.65 -8.99
C ASP A 114 15.85 11.75 -10.16
N PRO A 115 15.79 10.41 -9.98
CA PRO A 115 16.13 9.46 -11.03
C PRO A 115 15.34 9.66 -12.34
N ALA A 116 14.15 10.28 -12.27
CA ALA A 116 13.36 10.59 -13.44
C ALA A 116 14.08 11.58 -14.39
N VAL A 117 14.97 12.41 -13.90
CA VAL A 117 15.78 13.33 -14.72
C VAL A 117 16.65 12.57 -15.73
N LYS A 118 17.08 11.34 -15.42
CA LYS A 118 17.85 10.50 -16.37
C LYS A 118 17.03 10.17 -17.61
N LEU A 119 15.73 10.04 -17.46
CA LEU A 119 14.82 9.67 -18.55
C LEU A 119 14.60 10.79 -19.56
N CYS A 120 14.72 12.06 -19.14
CA CYS A 120 14.51 13.23 -20.03
C CYS A 120 15.47 13.26 -21.24
N ARG A 121 16.56 12.51 -21.20
CA ARG A 121 17.53 12.40 -22.30
C ARG A 121 17.43 11.08 -23.08
N GLU A 122 16.65 10.11 -22.62
CA GLU A 122 16.44 8.86 -23.35
C GLU A 122 15.52 9.11 -24.55
N LYS A 123 16.06 9.10 -25.75
CA LYS A 123 15.25 9.08 -26.98
C LYS A 123 14.51 7.74 -27.06
N ASN A 124 13.23 7.78 -27.44
CA ASN A 124 12.35 6.58 -27.52
C ASN A 124 12.12 5.86 -26.18
N LEU A 125 11.94 6.60 -25.08
CA LEU A 125 11.63 6.04 -23.77
C LEU A 125 10.37 5.17 -23.82
N THR A 126 10.50 3.88 -23.51
CA THR A 126 9.34 2.99 -23.44
C THR A 126 8.61 3.11 -22.11
N PHE A 127 7.30 2.82 -22.12
CA PHE A 127 6.49 2.76 -20.88
C PHE A 127 7.08 1.78 -19.86
N GLN A 128 7.61 0.64 -20.30
CA GLN A 128 8.22 -0.36 -19.40
C GLN A 128 9.39 0.25 -18.61
N ARG A 129 10.30 0.92 -19.31
CA ARG A 129 11.44 1.57 -18.68
C ARG A 129 11.02 2.71 -17.74
N PHE A 130 10.02 3.50 -18.17
CA PHE A 130 9.45 4.56 -17.35
C PHE A 130 8.81 4.00 -16.07
N ALA A 131 8.01 2.92 -16.17
CA ALA A 131 7.36 2.29 -15.03
C ALA A 131 8.36 1.72 -14.01
N ASP A 132 9.51 1.20 -14.45
CA ASP A 132 10.60 0.76 -13.56
C ASP A 132 11.11 1.92 -12.71
N ILE A 133 11.35 3.07 -13.32
CA ILE A 133 11.84 4.24 -12.60
C ILE A 133 10.76 4.86 -11.72
N TYR A 134 9.53 4.90 -12.17
CA TYR A 134 8.41 5.30 -11.32
C TYR A 134 8.38 4.47 -10.02
N CYS A 135 8.50 3.16 -10.15
CA CYS A 135 8.56 2.27 -8.98
C CYS A 135 9.79 2.55 -8.12
N GLU A 136 10.97 2.75 -8.72
CA GLU A 136 12.20 3.04 -7.97
C GLU A 136 12.13 4.37 -7.20
N VAL A 137 11.58 5.42 -7.81
CA VAL A 137 11.42 6.72 -7.17
C VAL A 137 10.45 6.63 -6.01
N ARG A 138 9.27 6.04 -6.26
CA ARG A 138 8.23 5.90 -5.24
C ARG A 138 8.66 5.04 -4.06
N SER A 139 9.59 4.09 -4.25
CA SER A 139 10.12 3.26 -3.15
C SER A 139 11.04 4.01 -2.20
N LYS A 140 11.67 5.08 -2.68
CA LYS A 140 12.62 5.89 -1.91
C LYS A 140 11.91 7.04 -1.16
N GLU A 141 10.67 7.33 -1.50
CA GLU A 141 9.88 8.33 -0.78
C GLU A 141 9.58 7.80 0.63
N GLU A 142 9.82 8.62 1.66
CA GLU A 142 9.73 8.23 3.08
C GLU A 142 8.32 7.82 3.54
N GLU A 143 7.30 8.08 2.74
CA GLU A 143 5.90 7.72 2.98
C GLU A 143 5.58 6.22 2.80
N TRP A 144 6.54 5.43 2.33
CA TRP A 144 6.35 3.99 2.17
C TRP A 144 6.77 3.28 3.45
N PRO A 145 5.87 2.54 4.12
CA PRO A 145 6.22 1.82 5.33
C PRO A 145 7.38 0.87 5.03
N LYS A 146 8.49 1.03 5.76
CA LYS A 146 9.63 0.12 5.72
C LYS A 146 9.09 -1.27 6.04
N ALA A 147 9.38 -2.25 5.20
CA ALA A 147 9.12 -3.66 5.51
C ALA A 147 9.69 -3.96 6.90
N ASP A 148 8.86 -4.57 7.77
CA ASP A 148 9.27 -4.94 9.12
C ASP A 148 10.62 -5.67 9.09
N ALA A 149 11.58 -5.17 9.86
CA ALA A 149 12.95 -5.67 9.94
C ALA A 149 13.07 -7.11 10.49
N THR A 150 11.95 -7.77 10.78
CA THR A 150 11.91 -9.13 11.35
C THR A 150 12.13 -10.25 10.33
N ASN A 151 12.24 -9.95 9.03
CA ASN A 151 12.55 -10.94 7.99
C ASN A 151 13.85 -10.58 7.25
N ALA A 152 14.96 -10.54 7.98
CA ALA A 152 16.30 -10.20 7.46
C ALA A 152 16.83 -11.13 6.35
N ASN A 153 16.17 -12.26 6.03
CA ASN A 153 16.64 -13.27 5.09
C ASN A 153 15.87 -13.34 3.77
N LYS A 154 14.92 -12.43 3.51
CA LYS A 154 14.30 -12.30 2.18
C LYS A 154 14.47 -10.87 1.70
N LYS A 155 15.45 -10.64 0.82
CA LYS A 155 15.53 -9.51 -0.10
C LYS A 155 14.26 -9.45 -0.99
N LYS A 156 13.11 -9.12 -0.41
CA LYS A 156 11.96 -8.60 -1.14
C LYS A 156 11.90 -7.12 -0.84
N GLU A 157 12.53 -6.36 -1.69
CA GLU A 157 12.67 -4.90 -1.60
C GLU A 157 11.33 -4.15 -1.65
N TRP A 158 10.18 -4.86 -1.83
CA TRP A 158 8.91 -4.23 -2.10
C TRP A 158 7.73 -5.09 -1.63
N ASN A 159 7.22 -4.84 -0.45
CA ASN A 159 5.96 -5.44 0.04
C ASN A 159 4.85 -4.40 0.19
N HIS A 160 4.78 -3.41 -0.72
CA HIS A 160 3.64 -2.50 -0.73
C HIS A 160 2.55 -3.05 -1.65
N PRO A 161 1.27 -3.19 -1.18
CA PRO A 161 0.16 -3.69 -2.02
C PRO A 161 -0.06 -2.88 -3.31
N SER A 162 0.36 -1.60 -3.31
CA SER A 162 0.32 -0.74 -4.49
C SER A 162 1.36 -1.14 -5.52
N TYR A 163 2.52 -1.65 -5.12
CA TYR A 163 3.54 -2.14 -6.05
C TYR A 163 3.05 -3.33 -6.86
N ASP A 164 2.43 -4.32 -6.21
CA ASP A 164 1.90 -5.49 -6.90
C ASP A 164 0.88 -5.09 -7.97
N LYS A 165 0.05 -4.07 -7.68
CA LYS A 165 -0.93 -3.54 -8.64
C LYS A 165 -0.27 -2.80 -9.79
N LEU A 166 0.75 -1.99 -9.52
CA LEU A 166 1.53 -1.30 -10.55
C LEU A 166 2.31 -2.28 -11.43
N SER A 167 2.90 -3.31 -10.83
CA SER A 167 3.58 -4.40 -11.53
C SER A 167 2.60 -5.19 -12.42
N ALA A 168 1.37 -5.42 -11.95
CA ALA A 168 0.32 -6.04 -12.76
C ALA A 168 -0.06 -5.18 -13.97
N VAL A 169 -0.22 -3.86 -13.80
CA VAL A 169 -0.47 -2.92 -14.91
C VAL A 169 0.67 -2.98 -15.90
N ARG A 170 1.93 -2.85 -15.45
CA ARG A 170 3.11 -2.94 -16.28
C ARG A 170 3.12 -4.23 -17.12
N THR A 171 2.82 -5.37 -16.49
CA THR A 171 2.76 -6.66 -17.17
C THR A 171 1.69 -6.69 -18.25
N GLN A 172 0.49 -6.14 -17.99
CA GLN A 172 -0.59 -6.13 -18.97
C GLN A 172 -0.36 -5.12 -20.11
N VAL A 173 0.21 -3.95 -19.82
CA VAL A 173 0.62 -3.00 -20.86
C VAL A 173 1.69 -3.63 -21.76
N ASN A 174 2.66 -4.34 -21.19
CA ASN A 174 3.68 -5.07 -21.95
C ASN A 174 3.07 -6.12 -22.90
N LYS A 175 2.03 -6.85 -22.45
CA LYS A 175 1.30 -7.81 -23.29
C LYS A 175 0.50 -7.14 -24.40
N MET A 176 -0.02 -5.94 -24.15
CA MET A 176 -0.75 -5.16 -25.15
C MET A 176 0.20 -4.59 -26.21
N ASN A 177 1.28 -3.94 -25.77
CA ASN A 177 2.32 -3.37 -26.61
C ASN A 177 3.64 -3.29 -25.84
N ALA A 178 4.57 -4.22 -26.13
CA ALA A 178 5.88 -4.30 -25.47
C ALA A 178 6.78 -3.08 -25.74
N ASN A 179 6.60 -2.41 -26.87
CA ASN A 179 7.40 -1.28 -27.32
C ASN A 179 6.67 0.06 -27.24
N LEU A 180 5.60 0.15 -26.45
CA LEU A 180 4.83 1.39 -26.27
C LEU A 180 5.75 2.50 -25.76
N LYS A 181 5.95 3.54 -26.56
CA LYS A 181 6.77 4.70 -26.20
C LYS A 181 5.94 5.72 -25.43
N MET A 182 6.57 6.45 -24.51
CA MET A 182 5.91 7.49 -23.74
C MET A 182 5.34 8.61 -24.62
N GLU A 183 6.02 8.96 -25.70
CA GLU A 183 5.58 9.98 -26.67
C GLU A 183 4.38 9.57 -27.52
N GLU A 184 4.09 8.26 -27.64
CA GLU A 184 2.98 7.69 -28.39
C GLU A 184 1.70 7.56 -27.54
N ILE A 185 1.79 7.78 -26.22
CA ILE A 185 0.67 7.62 -25.30
C ILE A 185 -0.32 8.79 -25.47
N THR A 186 -1.55 8.46 -25.84
CA THR A 186 -2.66 9.38 -26.01
C THR A 186 -3.88 8.91 -25.20
N ALA A 187 -4.96 9.67 -25.23
CA ALA A 187 -6.25 9.25 -24.67
C ALA A 187 -6.74 7.92 -25.25
N ALA A 188 -6.52 7.69 -26.55
CA ALA A 188 -6.87 6.43 -27.22
C ALA A 188 -6.13 5.23 -26.63
N THR A 189 -4.90 5.39 -26.17
CA THR A 189 -4.12 4.32 -25.51
C THR A 189 -4.82 3.79 -24.25
N LEU A 190 -5.50 4.65 -23.48
CA LEU A 190 -6.29 4.25 -22.32
C LEU A 190 -7.51 3.41 -22.72
N ASP A 191 -8.20 3.78 -23.79
CA ASP A 191 -9.35 3.05 -24.31
C ASP A 191 -8.93 1.70 -24.91
N GLU A 192 -7.81 1.67 -25.61
CA GLU A 192 -7.19 0.44 -26.12
C GLU A 192 -6.81 -0.52 -24.98
N TYR A 193 -6.21 0.02 -23.91
CA TYR A 193 -5.85 -0.77 -22.73
C TYR A 193 -7.09 -1.35 -22.05
N GLN A 194 -8.13 -0.55 -21.85
CA GLN A 194 -9.41 -1.02 -21.32
C GLN A 194 -9.99 -2.14 -22.20
N SER A 195 -10.03 -1.93 -23.52
CA SER A 195 -10.54 -2.90 -24.48
C SER A 195 -9.73 -4.20 -24.51
N PHE A 196 -8.41 -4.09 -24.43
CA PHE A 196 -7.49 -5.23 -24.32
C PHE A 196 -7.77 -6.10 -23.09
N LEU A 197 -7.96 -5.49 -21.92
CA LEU A 197 -8.27 -6.19 -20.68
C LEU A 197 -9.63 -6.90 -20.75
N ILE A 198 -10.64 -6.25 -21.32
CA ILE A 198 -11.97 -6.85 -21.52
C ILE A 198 -11.86 -8.07 -22.44
N LYS A 199 -11.16 -7.94 -23.57
CA LYS A 199 -10.93 -9.05 -24.51
C LYS A 199 -10.14 -10.21 -23.88
N SER A 200 -9.27 -9.90 -22.93
CA SER A 200 -8.51 -10.88 -22.14
C SER A 200 -9.35 -11.55 -21.03
N GLY A 201 -10.65 -11.26 -20.94
CA GLY A 201 -11.58 -11.91 -20.01
C GLY A 201 -11.55 -11.37 -18.58
N TYR A 202 -10.94 -10.21 -18.34
CA TYR A 202 -10.95 -9.59 -17.02
C TYR A 202 -12.34 -9.09 -16.63
N LYS A 203 -12.66 -9.20 -15.33
CA LYS A 203 -13.88 -8.63 -14.75
C LYS A 203 -13.82 -7.10 -14.80
N ASN A 204 -14.95 -6.45 -15.03
CA ASN A 204 -15.00 -4.99 -15.15
C ASN A 204 -14.39 -4.27 -13.93
N SER A 205 -14.64 -4.74 -12.71
CA SER A 205 -14.02 -4.17 -11.51
C SER A 205 -12.48 -4.31 -11.49
N THR A 206 -11.94 -5.35 -12.11
CA THR A 206 -10.49 -5.52 -12.27
C THR A 206 -9.97 -4.58 -13.35
N VAL A 207 -10.71 -4.44 -14.47
CA VAL A 207 -10.39 -3.52 -15.56
C VAL A 207 -10.33 -2.07 -15.05
N GLU A 208 -11.34 -1.63 -14.29
CA GLU A 208 -11.35 -0.28 -13.68
C GLU A 208 -10.14 -0.03 -12.77
N ASN A 209 -9.79 -1.00 -11.93
CA ASN A 209 -8.60 -0.88 -11.09
C ASN A 209 -7.33 -0.75 -11.94
N HIS A 210 -7.15 -1.58 -12.96
CA HIS A 210 -6.01 -1.50 -13.87
C HIS A 210 -5.90 -0.16 -14.58
N VAL A 211 -7.02 0.34 -15.13
CA VAL A 211 -7.07 1.65 -15.80
C VAL A 211 -6.74 2.77 -14.81
N SER A 212 -7.30 2.73 -13.60
CA SER A 212 -7.02 3.71 -12.55
C SER A 212 -5.54 3.77 -12.17
N TYR A 213 -4.88 2.61 -11.98
CA TYR A 213 -3.46 2.57 -11.69
C TYR A 213 -2.59 2.97 -12.89
N PHE A 214 -3.00 2.64 -14.11
CA PHE A 214 -2.32 3.12 -15.31
C PHE A 214 -2.40 4.64 -15.39
N LYS A 215 -3.58 5.23 -15.19
CA LYS A 215 -3.74 6.69 -15.11
C LYS A 215 -2.88 7.32 -14.01
N GLN A 216 -2.74 6.67 -12.85
CA GLN A 216 -1.88 7.16 -11.78
C GLN A 216 -0.41 7.28 -12.21
N ILE A 217 0.11 6.26 -12.92
CA ILE A 217 1.47 6.30 -13.49
C ILE A 217 1.57 7.44 -14.52
N LEU A 218 0.60 7.56 -15.42
CA LEU A 218 0.59 8.57 -16.47
C LEU A 218 0.43 10.00 -15.94
N LYS A 219 -0.32 10.17 -14.86
CA LYS A 219 -0.42 11.47 -14.16
C LYS A 219 0.95 11.93 -13.66
N TRP A 220 1.69 11.03 -13.00
CA TRP A 220 3.04 11.35 -12.56
C TRP A 220 3.99 11.61 -13.75
N ALA A 221 3.84 10.86 -14.85
CA ALA A 221 4.56 11.10 -16.08
C ALA A 221 4.30 12.50 -16.66
N HIS A 222 3.05 12.93 -16.64
CA HIS A 222 2.66 14.28 -17.07
C HIS A 222 3.26 15.36 -16.18
N GLU A 223 3.16 15.22 -14.85
CA GLU A 223 3.74 16.14 -13.87
C GLU A 223 5.27 16.30 -14.04
N LYS A 224 5.94 15.27 -14.59
CA LYS A 224 7.38 15.26 -14.88
C LYS A 224 7.73 15.62 -16.32
N GLY A 225 6.75 15.92 -17.17
CA GLY A 225 6.95 16.36 -18.56
C GLY A 225 7.29 15.24 -19.55
N PHE A 226 6.94 13.97 -19.25
CA PHE A 226 7.23 12.82 -20.12
C PHE A 226 6.14 12.49 -21.15
N LEU A 227 4.99 13.16 -21.08
CA LEU A 227 3.88 12.93 -22.00
C LEU A 227 3.72 14.13 -22.93
N LEU A 228 3.67 13.86 -24.23
CA LEU A 228 3.42 14.89 -25.24
C LEU A 228 1.99 15.43 -25.16
N HIS A 229 1.01 14.55 -24.91
CA HIS A 229 -0.43 14.86 -24.80
C HIS A 229 -0.92 14.69 -23.35
N GLY A 230 -0.12 15.12 -22.37
CA GLY A 230 -0.35 14.82 -20.95
C GLY A 230 -1.69 15.32 -20.41
N ASP A 231 -2.10 16.55 -20.74
CA ASP A 231 -3.38 17.12 -20.30
C ASP A 231 -4.58 16.32 -20.83
N GLU A 232 -4.53 15.91 -22.10
CA GLU A 232 -5.56 15.10 -22.73
C GLU A 232 -5.65 13.72 -22.05
N VAL A 233 -4.52 13.05 -21.83
CA VAL A 233 -4.44 11.72 -21.22
C VAL A 233 -4.95 11.72 -19.78
N VAL A 234 -4.52 12.70 -18.98
CA VAL A 234 -4.89 12.77 -17.55
C VAL A 234 -6.36 13.09 -17.35
N ASN A 235 -6.93 13.93 -18.19
CA ASN A 235 -8.35 14.34 -18.11
C ASN A 235 -9.28 13.39 -18.85
N HIS A 236 -8.77 12.45 -19.66
CA HIS A 236 -9.59 11.50 -20.39
C HIS A 236 -10.34 10.57 -19.44
N ASN A 237 -11.63 10.37 -19.71
CA ASN A 237 -12.44 9.35 -19.05
C ASN A 237 -12.71 8.21 -20.03
N THR A 238 -12.17 7.04 -19.70
CA THR A 238 -12.46 5.83 -20.48
C THR A 238 -13.96 5.52 -20.46
N PRO A 239 -14.50 4.83 -21.49
CA PRO A 239 -15.91 4.44 -21.52
C PRO A 239 -16.36 3.75 -20.23
N PRO A 240 -17.48 4.15 -19.63
CA PRO A 240 -17.93 3.61 -18.35
C PRO A 240 -18.25 2.12 -18.48
N LEU A 241 -17.80 1.35 -17.51
CA LEU A 241 -18.06 -0.08 -17.42
C LEU A 241 -19.26 -0.36 -16.52
N LYS A 242 -20.11 -1.31 -16.93
CA LYS A 242 -21.14 -1.82 -16.02
C LYS A 242 -20.50 -2.60 -14.90
N LEU A 243 -20.76 -2.20 -13.65
CA LEU A 243 -20.41 -2.97 -12.46
C LEU A 243 -21.64 -3.73 -11.98
N ALA A 244 -21.40 -4.82 -11.28
CA ALA A 244 -22.49 -5.50 -10.60
C ALA A 244 -23.16 -4.53 -9.61
N PRO A 245 -24.48 -4.34 -9.68
CA PRO A 245 -25.19 -3.36 -8.86
C PRO A 245 -25.05 -3.65 -7.36
N ARG A 246 -24.82 -4.88 -6.99
CA ARG A 246 -24.48 -5.31 -5.62
C ARG A 246 -23.56 -6.52 -5.71
N LYS A 247 -22.44 -6.49 -5.00
CA LYS A 247 -21.69 -7.71 -4.75
C LYS A 247 -22.51 -8.56 -3.79
N ALA A 248 -22.66 -9.86 -4.07
CA ALA A 248 -23.21 -10.79 -3.11
C ALA A 248 -22.45 -10.62 -1.77
N VAL A 249 -23.19 -10.39 -0.70
CA VAL A 249 -22.58 -10.30 0.62
C VAL A 249 -22.33 -11.72 1.10
N ILE A 250 -21.07 -12.14 1.07
CA ILE A 250 -20.63 -13.45 1.56
C ILE A 250 -20.41 -13.32 3.07
N TYR A 251 -21.24 -13.97 3.86
CA TYR A 251 -21.21 -13.97 5.33
C TYR A 251 -21.71 -15.32 5.84
N LEU A 252 -21.48 -15.63 7.13
CA LEU A 252 -22.10 -16.75 7.81
C LEU A 252 -23.44 -16.31 8.40
N ARG A 253 -24.47 -17.14 8.24
CA ARG A 253 -25.67 -17.05 9.06
C ARG A 253 -25.29 -17.38 10.50
N TRP A 254 -26.13 -16.99 11.46
CA TRP A 254 -25.75 -17.19 12.86
C TRP A 254 -25.66 -18.67 13.24
N ASP A 255 -26.53 -19.51 12.70
CA ASP A 255 -26.46 -20.98 12.85
C ASP A 255 -25.19 -21.60 12.25
N GLU A 256 -24.76 -21.08 11.10
CA GLU A 256 -23.47 -21.47 10.49
C GLU A 256 -22.28 -21.00 11.35
N PHE A 257 -22.37 -19.81 11.96
CA PHE A 257 -21.35 -19.31 12.87
C PHE A 257 -21.27 -20.14 14.16
N GLU A 258 -22.40 -20.44 14.82
CA GLU A 258 -22.46 -21.29 16.02
C GLU A 258 -21.89 -22.68 15.75
N LYS A 259 -22.24 -23.28 14.60
CA LYS A 259 -21.68 -24.56 14.19
C LYS A 259 -20.15 -24.50 14.02
N LEU A 260 -19.64 -23.40 13.47
CA LEU A 260 -18.19 -23.17 13.31
C LEU A 260 -17.52 -22.96 14.67
N TYR A 261 -18.10 -22.13 15.53
CA TYR A 261 -17.56 -21.75 16.83
C TYR A 261 -17.42 -22.98 17.75
N ASN A 262 -18.46 -23.82 17.81
CA ASN A 262 -18.54 -24.98 18.69
C ASN A 262 -17.87 -26.25 18.13
N TYR A 263 -17.27 -26.19 16.93
CA TYR A 263 -16.63 -27.37 16.33
C TYR A 263 -15.32 -27.69 17.04
N GLU A 264 -15.21 -28.92 17.53
CA GLU A 264 -13.98 -29.44 18.15
C GLU A 264 -13.10 -30.08 17.08
N PHE A 265 -11.88 -29.56 16.94
CA PHE A 265 -10.91 -30.11 15.99
C PHE A 265 -10.11 -31.23 16.64
N PRO A 266 -9.77 -32.31 15.90
CA PRO A 266 -8.78 -33.29 16.33
C PRO A 266 -7.41 -32.66 16.59
N ASP A 267 -6.62 -33.27 17.48
CA ASP A 267 -5.31 -32.74 17.91
C ASP A 267 -4.30 -32.52 16.77
N ASP A 268 -4.42 -33.27 15.68
CA ASP A 268 -3.60 -33.15 14.47
C ASP A 268 -4.00 -31.98 13.58
N MET A 269 -5.16 -31.34 13.84
CA MET A 269 -5.70 -30.21 13.07
C MET A 269 -5.62 -28.85 13.78
N THR A 270 -4.67 -28.66 14.70
CA THR A 270 -4.48 -27.42 15.46
C THR A 270 -4.33 -26.18 14.56
N HIS A 271 -3.80 -26.35 13.35
CA HIS A 271 -3.66 -25.27 12.37
C HIS A 271 -5.00 -24.80 11.79
N LEU A 272 -6.03 -25.66 11.73
CA LEU A 272 -7.38 -25.32 11.36
C LEU A 272 -8.12 -24.69 12.55
N GLU A 273 -7.91 -25.20 13.76
CA GLU A 273 -8.45 -24.64 14.98
C GLU A 273 -8.01 -23.17 15.16
N LEU A 274 -6.70 -22.86 15.06
CA LEU A 274 -6.23 -21.48 15.07
C LEU A 274 -6.90 -20.61 14.00
N THR A 275 -7.17 -21.17 12.82
CA THR A 275 -7.86 -20.43 11.77
C THR A 275 -9.31 -20.14 12.13
N ARG A 276 -10.03 -21.13 12.71
CA ARG A 276 -11.38 -21.00 13.22
C ARG A 276 -11.44 -19.92 14.30
N ASP A 277 -10.58 -20.02 15.32
CA ASP A 277 -10.60 -19.11 16.46
C ASP A 277 -10.33 -17.66 16.03
N ARG A 278 -9.34 -17.42 15.18
CA ARG A 278 -9.04 -16.10 14.60
C ARG A 278 -10.21 -15.55 13.77
N PHE A 279 -10.87 -16.42 13.00
CA PHE A 279 -12.00 -16.01 12.18
C PHE A 279 -13.23 -15.71 13.06
N CYS A 280 -13.54 -16.54 14.05
CA CYS A 280 -14.63 -16.34 15.01
C CYS A 280 -14.39 -15.08 15.84
N PHE A 281 -13.18 -14.82 16.30
CA PHE A 281 -12.83 -13.57 16.97
C PHE A 281 -13.14 -12.35 16.08
N CYS A 282 -12.78 -12.39 14.79
CA CYS A 282 -13.16 -11.33 13.86
C CYS A 282 -14.68 -11.24 13.61
N CYS A 283 -15.42 -12.36 13.69
CA CYS A 283 -16.89 -12.34 13.61
C CYS A 283 -17.54 -11.64 14.81
N LEU A 284 -16.90 -11.71 15.97
CA LEU A 284 -17.41 -11.12 17.21
C LEU A 284 -16.91 -9.69 17.47
N THR A 285 -15.85 -9.26 16.79
CA THR A 285 -15.18 -7.96 16.99
C THR A 285 -15.18 -7.07 15.77
N SER A 286 -15.69 -7.51 14.64
CA SER A 286 -15.65 -6.82 13.36
C SER A 286 -14.25 -6.56 12.76
N LEU A 287 -13.17 -7.02 13.37
CA LEU A 287 -11.81 -6.76 12.91
C LEU A 287 -11.58 -7.23 11.48
N ARG A 288 -10.81 -6.42 10.73
CA ARG A 288 -10.22 -6.90 9.48
C ARG A 288 -9.06 -7.85 9.81
N HIS A 289 -8.81 -8.83 8.95
CA HIS A 289 -7.65 -9.72 9.10
C HIS A 289 -6.33 -8.95 9.27
N SER A 290 -6.15 -7.84 8.53
CA SER A 290 -4.96 -6.98 8.63
C SER A 290 -4.80 -6.33 10.00
N ASP A 291 -5.90 -6.00 10.67
CA ASP A 291 -5.90 -5.37 11.99
C ASP A 291 -5.64 -6.43 13.08
N LEU A 292 -6.19 -7.63 12.92
CA LEU A 292 -5.90 -8.77 13.80
C LEU A 292 -4.41 -9.18 13.75
N GLU A 293 -3.74 -9.08 12.59
CA GLU A 293 -2.31 -9.41 12.44
C GLU A 293 -1.38 -8.49 13.24
N ILE A 294 -1.83 -7.29 13.56
CA ILE A 294 -1.03 -6.30 14.31
C ILE A 294 -1.54 -6.08 15.74
N LEU A 295 -2.69 -6.67 16.09
CA LEU A 295 -3.27 -6.55 17.42
C LEU A 295 -2.34 -7.14 18.48
N ARG A 296 -1.98 -6.35 19.49
CA ARG A 296 -1.07 -6.73 20.56
C ARG A 296 -1.84 -6.97 21.87
N ARG A 297 -1.28 -7.75 22.76
CA ARG A 297 -1.80 -7.95 24.12
C ARG A 297 -1.89 -6.62 24.88
N ALA A 298 -0.95 -5.71 24.65
CA ALA A 298 -0.95 -4.37 25.24
C ALA A 298 -2.10 -3.46 24.76
N ASN A 299 -2.87 -3.86 23.73
CA ASN A 299 -4.04 -3.13 23.29
C ASN A 299 -5.27 -3.38 24.16
N PHE A 300 -5.28 -4.47 24.93
CA PHE A 300 -6.38 -4.84 25.81
C PHE A 300 -6.29 -4.09 27.14
N ASP A 301 -7.43 -3.73 27.72
CA ASP A 301 -7.54 -3.05 29.01
C ASP A 301 -6.99 -3.91 30.16
N ASP A 302 -7.25 -5.21 30.14
CA ASP A 302 -6.59 -6.22 30.96
C ASP A 302 -6.13 -7.36 30.04
N PRO A 303 -4.82 -7.62 29.89
CA PRO A 303 -4.33 -8.69 29.03
C PRO A 303 -4.71 -10.11 29.51
N GLU A 304 -5.07 -10.30 30.79
CA GLU A 304 -5.42 -11.62 31.33
C GLU A 304 -6.96 -11.83 31.36
N ASP A 305 -7.73 -10.75 31.56
CA ASP A 305 -9.20 -10.79 31.61
C ASP A 305 -9.82 -9.58 30.88
N PRO A 306 -9.73 -9.51 29.56
CA PRO A 306 -10.08 -8.32 28.81
C PRO A 306 -11.60 -8.13 28.70
N SER A 307 -12.03 -6.87 28.88
CA SER A 307 -13.39 -6.41 28.57
C SER A 307 -13.48 -5.62 27.27
N LYS A 308 -12.35 -5.04 26.83
CA LYS A 308 -12.23 -4.25 25.60
C LYS A 308 -10.79 -4.18 25.14
N PHE A 309 -10.61 -3.72 23.92
CA PHE A 309 -9.29 -3.32 23.39
C PHE A 309 -9.42 -2.08 22.51
N SER A 310 -8.32 -1.32 22.42
CA SER A 310 -8.23 -0.14 21.57
C SER A 310 -7.03 -0.26 20.63
N PHE A 311 -7.22 0.15 19.38
CA PHE A 311 -6.17 0.06 18.37
C PHE A 311 -6.39 1.09 17.25
N ILE A 312 -5.31 1.42 16.56
CA ILE A 312 -5.37 2.25 15.34
C ILE A 312 -5.51 1.31 14.13
N SER A 313 -6.59 1.48 13.36
CA SER A 313 -6.85 0.68 12.16
C SER A 313 -5.78 0.90 11.09
N LYS A 314 -5.14 -0.17 10.62
CA LYS A 314 -4.07 -0.11 9.61
C LYS A 314 -4.49 0.52 8.27
N LYS A 315 -5.78 0.50 7.94
CA LYS A 315 -6.28 0.95 6.65
C LYS A 315 -6.79 2.39 6.64
N THR A 316 -7.33 2.85 7.76
CA THR A 316 -8.05 4.13 7.84
C THR A 316 -7.44 5.09 8.87
N ASP A 317 -6.43 4.62 9.64
CA ASP A 317 -5.80 5.34 10.75
C ASP A 317 -6.79 5.82 11.83
N ASP A 318 -8.00 5.21 11.88
CA ASP A 318 -8.99 5.49 12.90
C ASP A 318 -8.61 4.83 14.23
N ASP A 319 -8.75 5.55 15.33
CA ASP A 319 -8.68 5.00 16.69
C ASP A 319 -10.02 4.37 17.05
N LEU A 320 -10.02 3.05 17.23
CA LEU A 320 -11.22 2.26 17.49
C LEU A 320 -11.11 1.57 18.85
N THR A 321 -12.19 1.64 19.64
CA THR A 321 -12.36 0.86 20.87
C THR A 321 -13.45 -0.17 20.66
N ILE A 322 -13.13 -1.44 20.88
CA ILE A 322 -14.02 -2.59 20.71
C ILE A 322 -14.27 -3.24 22.07
N PHE A 323 -15.53 -3.31 22.47
CA PHE A 323 -15.95 -4.09 23.64
C PHE A 323 -16.03 -5.56 23.27
N LEU A 324 -15.62 -6.42 24.20
CA LEU A 324 -15.63 -7.87 24.00
C LEU A 324 -16.88 -8.50 24.62
N VAL A 325 -17.48 -9.41 23.86
CA VAL A 325 -18.42 -10.39 24.41
C VAL A 325 -17.61 -11.53 25.06
N PRO A 326 -18.18 -12.27 26.05
CA PRO A 326 -17.48 -13.34 26.75
C PRO A 326 -16.82 -14.36 25.81
N GLU A 327 -17.51 -14.75 24.75
CA GLU A 327 -17.04 -15.71 23.75
C GLU A 327 -15.77 -15.20 23.01
N ALA A 328 -15.68 -13.91 22.74
CA ALA A 328 -14.49 -13.31 22.13
C ALA A 328 -13.32 -13.27 23.12
N ALA A 329 -13.58 -12.95 24.37
CA ALA A 329 -12.56 -12.97 25.43
C ALA A 329 -12.00 -14.39 25.65
N GLU A 330 -12.87 -15.42 25.66
CA GLU A 330 -12.44 -16.82 25.76
C GLU A 330 -11.54 -17.25 24.61
N LEU A 331 -11.89 -16.90 23.38
CA LEU A 331 -11.04 -17.18 22.21
C LEU A 331 -9.65 -16.53 22.34
N TYR A 332 -9.58 -15.31 22.85
CA TYR A 332 -8.29 -14.65 23.07
C TYR A 332 -7.50 -15.31 24.20
N LYS A 333 -8.14 -15.58 25.35
CA LYS A 333 -7.51 -16.20 26.54
C LYS A 333 -6.82 -17.53 26.22
N LYS A 334 -7.37 -18.32 25.31
CA LYS A 334 -6.78 -19.56 24.81
C LYS A 334 -5.36 -19.39 24.29
N TYR A 335 -5.01 -18.21 23.76
CA TYR A 335 -3.72 -17.93 23.15
C TYR A 335 -2.76 -17.14 24.06
N ILE A 336 -3.15 -16.77 25.28
CA ILE A 336 -2.27 -16.10 26.26
C ILE A 336 -1.02 -16.92 26.55
N PRO A 337 -1.11 -18.26 26.81
CA PRO A 337 0.06 -19.08 27.13
C PRO A 337 1.02 -19.27 25.97
N ILE A 338 0.60 -18.96 24.72
CA ILE A 338 1.41 -19.21 23.53
C ILE A 338 2.34 -18.03 23.27
N PRO A 339 3.66 -18.24 23.10
CA PRO A 339 4.59 -17.18 22.75
C PRO A 339 4.29 -16.58 21.37
N THR A 340 3.92 -15.29 21.31
CA THR A 340 3.51 -14.58 20.07
C THR A 340 4.29 -13.28 19.86
N ASN A 341 5.39 -13.05 20.58
CA ASN A 341 6.12 -11.77 20.56
C ASN A 341 5.22 -10.55 20.86
N GLY A 342 4.27 -10.73 21.78
CA GLY A 342 3.33 -9.70 22.22
C GLY A 342 2.10 -9.51 21.32
N LEU A 343 1.92 -10.30 20.27
CA LEU A 343 0.69 -10.32 19.48
C LEU A 343 -0.44 -11.03 20.25
N ALA A 344 -1.67 -10.64 19.97
CA ALA A 344 -2.87 -11.26 20.58
C ALA A 344 -3.04 -12.71 20.13
N PHE A 345 -2.74 -13.02 18.87
CA PHE A 345 -2.82 -14.36 18.28
C PHE A 345 -1.53 -14.72 17.53
N PRO A 346 -1.20 -16.01 17.40
CA PRO A 346 -0.15 -16.45 16.49
C PRO A 346 -0.41 -15.95 15.06
N PRO A 347 0.58 -15.34 14.35
CA PRO A 347 0.39 -14.76 13.04
C PRO A 347 0.08 -15.82 11.98
N LYS A 348 -0.76 -15.47 11.00
CA LYS A 348 -1.12 -16.36 9.89
C LYS A 348 -1.47 -15.59 8.64
N SER A 349 -0.77 -15.83 7.53
CA SER A 349 -0.99 -15.08 6.30
C SER A 349 -2.43 -15.22 5.79
N ASN A 350 -2.94 -14.14 5.15
CA ASN A 350 -4.29 -14.11 4.60
C ASN A 350 -4.56 -15.24 3.58
N GLN A 351 -3.55 -15.62 2.81
CA GLN A 351 -3.65 -16.73 1.86
C GLN A 351 -3.90 -18.07 2.57
N LYS A 352 -3.13 -18.34 3.66
CA LYS A 352 -3.34 -19.55 4.48
C LYS A 352 -4.68 -19.52 5.19
N MET A 353 -5.07 -18.36 5.75
CA MET A 353 -6.40 -18.20 6.37
C MET A 353 -7.51 -18.53 5.39
N ASN A 354 -7.51 -17.96 4.19
CA ASN A 354 -8.54 -18.20 3.19
C ASN A 354 -8.57 -19.66 2.72
N LYS A 355 -7.40 -20.30 2.55
CA LYS A 355 -7.33 -21.74 2.19
C LYS A 355 -7.97 -22.60 3.27
N ASN A 356 -7.56 -22.40 4.53
CA ASN A 356 -8.04 -23.20 5.66
C ASN A 356 -9.52 -22.94 5.94
N LEU A 357 -10.02 -21.70 5.80
CA LEU A 357 -11.45 -21.39 5.96
C LEU A 357 -12.31 -22.14 4.97
N LYS A 358 -11.89 -22.28 3.72
CA LYS A 358 -12.60 -23.08 2.71
C LYS A 358 -12.61 -24.55 3.06
N GLU A 359 -11.51 -25.06 3.58
CA GLU A 359 -11.38 -26.43 4.05
C GLU A 359 -12.33 -26.70 5.22
N ILE A 360 -12.30 -25.87 6.26
CA ILE A 360 -13.20 -25.93 7.41
C ILE A 360 -14.66 -25.84 6.96
N ALA A 361 -15.01 -24.86 6.13
CA ALA A 361 -16.37 -24.66 5.65
C ALA A 361 -16.88 -25.88 4.86
N LYS A 362 -16.00 -26.55 4.09
CA LYS A 362 -16.32 -27.80 3.41
C LYS A 362 -16.54 -28.97 4.37
N MET A 363 -15.67 -29.11 5.39
CA MET A 363 -15.81 -30.12 6.45
C MET A 363 -17.12 -29.96 7.22
N LEU A 364 -17.51 -28.71 7.50
CA LEU A 364 -18.76 -28.40 8.22
C LEU A 364 -20.01 -28.45 7.32
N GLY A 365 -19.85 -28.71 6.01
CA GLY A 365 -20.97 -28.82 5.10
C GLY A 365 -21.66 -27.49 4.80
N PHE A 366 -20.92 -26.38 4.72
CA PHE A 366 -21.47 -25.06 4.35
C PHE A 366 -21.78 -25.01 2.84
N ASN A 367 -22.77 -25.81 2.43
CA ASN A 367 -23.15 -26.02 1.04
C ASN A 367 -24.16 -24.99 0.51
N ARG A 368 -24.55 -24.01 1.31
CA ARG A 368 -25.48 -22.95 0.90
C ARG A 368 -24.98 -22.29 -0.37
N GLU A 369 -25.82 -22.24 -1.38
CA GLU A 369 -25.51 -21.61 -2.64
C GLU A 369 -25.47 -20.08 -2.50
N VAL A 370 -24.42 -19.48 -3.05
CA VAL A 370 -24.23 -18.04 -3.11
C VAL A 370 -24.12 -17.64 -4.57
N GLU A 371 -25.03 -16.79 -5.00
CA GLU A 371 -25.00 -16.23 -6.34
C GLU A 371 -24.06 -15.02 -6.37
N VAL A 372 -23.06 -15.09 -7.24
CA VAL A 372 -22.10 -14.00 -7.47
C VAL A 372 -22.28 -13.48 -8.88
N MET A 373 -22.82 -12.27 -9.01
CA MET A 373 -22.93 -11.57 -10.29
C MET A 373 -21.69 -10.73 -10.54
N GLN A 374 -21.18 -10.75 -11.75
CA GLN A 374 -20.08 -9.89 -12.21
C GLN A 374 -20.29 -9.55 -13.68
N TYR A 375 -19.62 -8.51 -14.16
CA TYR A 375 -19.61 -8.17 -15.58
C TYR A 375 -18.22 -8.43 -16.19
N CYS A 376 -18.22 -8.95 -17.41
CA CYS A 376 -17.07 -8.99 -18.32
C CYS A 376 -17.47 -8.21 -19.59
N GLY A 377 -16.98 -6.99 -19.73
CA GLY A 377 -17.48 -6.06 -20.75
C GLY A 377 -18.96 -5.75 -20.54
N LYS A 378 -19.77 -5.96 -21.59
CA LYS A 378 -21.23 -5.74 -21.53
C LYS A 378 -22.02 -6.95 -21.02
N LYS A 379 -21.37 -8.10 -20.89
CA LYS A 379 -22.04 -9.38 -20.54
C LYS A 379 -22.09 -9.57 -19.03
N PRO A 380 -23.28 -9.75 -18.42
CA PRO A 380 -23.37 -10.22 -17.05
C PRO A 380 -22.96 -11.69 -16.99
N VAL A 381 -22.17 -12.05 -16.00
CA VAL A 381 -21.77 -13.42 -15.70
C VAL A 381 -22.29 -13.75 -14.30
N TYR A 382 -23.23 -14.68 -14.24
CA TYR A 382 -23.75 -15.23 -13.00
C TYR A 382 -22.96 -16.50 -12.67
N LYS A 383 -22.45 -16.59 -11.47
CA LYS A 383 -21.82 -17.78 -10.95
C LYS A 383 -22.45 -18.14 -9.64
N THR A 384 -23.12 -19.29 -9.57
CA THR A 384 -23.55 -19.89 -8.31
C THR A 384 -22.45 -20.82 -7.82
N ALA A 385 -22.10 -20.69 -6.56
CA ALA A 385 -21.10 -21.53 -5.93
C ALA A 385 -21.49 -21.79 -4.45
N PRO A 386 -21.16 -22.95 -3.89
CA PRO A 386 -21.38 -23.21 -2.48
C PRO A 386 -20.53 -22.28 -1.61
N LEU A 387 -21.03 -21.94 -0.43
CA LEU A 387 -20.40 -21.00 0.48
C LEU A 387 -18.94 -21.37 0.78
N TYR A 388 -18.63 -22.66 0.94
CA TYR A 388 -17.26 -23.13 1.20
C TYR A 388 -16.25 -22.77 0.10
N GLU A 389 -16.68 -22.55 -1.15
CA GLU A 389 -15.79 -22.13 -2.24
C GLU A 389 -15.49 -20.63 -2.24
N VAL A 390 -16.42 -19.81 -1.73
CA VAL A 390 -16.37 -18.36 -1.87
C VAL A 390 -16.06 -17.63 -0.56
N ILE A 391 -16.13 -18.32 0.56
CA ILE A 391 -15.82 -17.75 1.88
C ILE A 391 -14.36 -17.32 1.97
N GLY A 392 -14.12 -16.21 2.66
CA GLY A 392 -12.78 -15.70 2.95
C GLY A 392 -12.79 -14.84 4.20
N THR A 393 -11.62 -14.39 4.64
CA THR A 393 -11.43 -13.66 5.91
C THR A 393 -12.37 -12.46 6.06
N HIS A 394 -12.68 -11.76 4.96
CA HIS A 394 -13.59 -10.61 5.02
C HIS A 394 -15.05 -10.98 5.33
N ALA A 395 -15.43 -12.25 5.20
CA ALA A 395 -16.74 -12.74 5.60
C ALA A 395 -16.97 -12.58 7.10
N ALA A 396 -15.93 -12.67 7.93
CA ALA A 396 -16.05 -12.47 9.37
C ALA A 396 -16.67 -11.10 9.73
N ARG A 397 -16.09 -10.03 9.21
CA ARG A 397 -16.59 -8.67 9.43
C ARG A 397 -18.02 -8.48 8.88
N ARG A 398 -18.33 -9.12 7.76
CA ARG A 398 -19.67 -9.08 7.19
C ARG A 398 -20.68 -9.85 8.06
N THR A 399 -20.27 -10.96 8.65
CA THR A 399 -21.07 -11.72 9.63
C THR A 399 -21.39 -10.84 10.84
N PHE A 400 -20.40 -10.15 11.41
CA PHE A 400 -20.64 -9.18 12.48
C PHE A 400 -21.69 -8.14 12.09
N VAL A 401 -21.48 -7.47 10.94
CA VAL A 401 -22.38 -6.37 10.49
C VAL A 401 -23.79 -6.86 10.29
N VAL A 402 -24.00 -8.01 9.60
CA VAL A 402 -25.34 -8.56 9.35
C VAL A 402 -26.00 -8.94 10.66
N HIS A 403 -25.29 -9.70 11.52
CA HIS A 403 -25.85 -10.14 12.80
C HIS A 403 -26.19 -8.97 13.72
N ALA A 404 -25.29 -8.00 13.87
CA ALA A 404 -25.53 -6.82 14.71
C ALA A 404 -26.77 -6.01 14.27
N LEU A 405 -26.93 -5.82 12.93
CA LEU A 405 -28.13 -5.18 12.37
C LEU A 405 -29.39 -6.04 12.57
N GLU A 406 -29.27 -7.37 12.47
CA GLU A 406 -30.36 -8.31 12.73
C GLU A 406 -30.83 -8.30 14.19
N GLU A 407 -29.90 -8.10 15.13
CA GLU A 407 -30.22 -7.99 16.57
C GLU A 407 -30.61 -6.55 16.97
N GLY A 408 -30.77 -5.64 16.02
CA GLY A 408 -31.36 -4.32 16.26
C GLY A 408 -30.33 -3.21 16.57
N MET A 409 -29.05 -3.46 16.42
CA MET A 409 -28.05 -2.39 16.48
C MET A 409 -28.30 -1.37 15.39
N SER A 410 -28.23 -0.07 15.71
CA SER A 410 -28.37 0.95 14.68
C SER A 410 -27.18 0.93 13.71
N PRO A 411 -27.37 1.29 12.42
CA PRO A 411 -26.26 1.36 11.47
C PRO A 411 -25.11 2.23 11.95
N GLU A 412 -25.39 3.36 12.63
CA GLU A 412 -24.38 4.27 13.18
C GLU A 412 -23.54 3.59 14.26
N MET A 413 -24.20 2.81 15.13
CA MET A 413 -23.50 2.03 16.17
C MET A 413 -22.62 0.95 15.52
N VAL A 414 -23.11 0.24 14.51
CA VAL A 414 -22.32 -0.73 13.76
C VAL A 414 -21.13 -0.06 13.06
N MET A 415 -21.33 1.14 12.51
CA MET A 415 -20.26 1.92 11.88
C MET A 415 -19.17 2.31 12.88
N SER A 416 -19.50 2.66 14.12
CA SER A 416 -18.52 2.96 15.17
C SER A 416 -17.62 1.77 15.51
N TYR A 417 -18.16 0.55 15.55
CA TYR A 417 -17.40 -0.69 15.75
C TYR A 417 -16.55 -1.06 14.54
N THR A 418 -17.02 -0.73 13.35
CA THR A 418 -16.38 -1.15 12.12
C THR A 418 -15.44 -0.11 11.54
N GLY A 419 -15.47 1.16 12.00
CA GLY A 419 -14.72 2.26 11.40
C GLY A 419 -15.12 2.47 9.92
N HIS A 420 -16.42 2.45 9.60
CA HIS A 420 -16.93 2.85 8.31
C HIS A 420 -17.27 4.34 8.34
N ALA A 421 -16.59 5.14 7.53
CA ALA A 421 -16.84 6.58 7.42
C ALA A 421 -18.08 6.90 6.57
N ASP A 422 -18.45 6.00 5.65
CA ASP A 422 -19.52 6.25 4.68
C ASP A 422 -20.70 5.29 4.90
N TYR A 423 -21.88 5.88 5.09
CA TYR A 423 -23.15 5.15 5.26
C TYR A 423 -23.50 4.30 4.03
N ASP A 424 -23.08 4.69 2.84
CA ASP A 424 -23.33 3.93 1.62
C ASP A 424 -22.70 2.54 1.67
N THR A 425 -21.67 2.36 2.47
CA THR A 425 -21.05 1.04 2.71
C THR A 425 -21.96 0.11 3.51
N MET A 426 -22.93 0.65 4.27
CA MET A 426 -23.87 -0.13 5.09
C MET A 426 -25.12 -0.57 4.29
N LYS A 427 -25.49 0.16 3.23
CA LYS A 427 -26.71 -0.12 2.44
C LYS A 427 -26.87 -1.57 1.99
N PRO A 428 -25.82 -2.30 1.53
CA PRO A 428 -25.93 -3.70 1.13
C PRO A 428 -26.33 -4.63 2.29
N TYR A 429 -25.92 -4.31 3.51
CA TYR A 429 -26.23 -5.10 4.70
C TYR A 429 -27.63 -4.80 5.24
N ILE A 430 -28.01 -3.53 5.26
CA ILE A 430 -29.35 -3.10 5.68
C ILE A 430 -30.42 -3.77 4.81
N ALA A 431 -30.18 -3.89 3.51
CA ALA A 431 -31.09 -4.57 2.59
C ALA A 431 -31.26 -6.08 2.89
N LEU A 432 -30.28 -6.73 3.55
CA LEU A 432 -30.39 -8.14 3.95
C LEU A 432 -31.30 -8.32 5.18
N THR A 433 -31.47 -7.29 6.01
CA THR A 433 -32.25 -7.32 7.24
C THR A 433 -33.72 -6.89 7.03
N ASP A 434 -34.15 -6.64 5.79
CA ASP A 434 -35.51 -6.11 5.49
C ASP A 434 -36.63 -7.01 6.02
N LYS A 435 -36.48 -8.33 6.03
CA LYS A 435 -37.50 -9.24 6.63
C LYS A 435 -37.69 -9.03 8.15
N LYS A 436 -36.57 -8.86 8.88
CA LYS A 436 -36.66 -8.58 10.34
C LYS A 436 -37.23 -7.17 10.59
N ARG A 437 -36.86 -6.20 9.74
CA ARG A 437 -37.44 -4.84 9.79
C ARG A 437 -38.93 -4.84 9.53
N GLN A 438 -39.42 -5.62 8.56
CA GLN A 438 -40.84 -5.79 8.31
C GLN A 438 -41.53 -6.41 9.51
N ASN A 439 -40.98 -7.46 10.12
CA ASN A 439 -41.51 -8.08 11.32
C ASN A 439 -41.52 -7.12 12.53
N ALA A 440 -40.45 -6.35 12.71
CA ALA A 440 -40.37 -5.32 13.75
C ALA A 440 -41.46 -4.25 13.57
N LEU A 441 -41.67 -3.79 12.31
CA LEU A 441 -42.73 -2.85 11.99
C LEU A 441 -44.12 -3.44 12.35
N LEU A 442 -44.42 -4.65 11.90
CA LEU A 442 -45.67 -5.33 12.18
C LEU A 442 -45.91 -5.52 13.69
N ASN A 443 -44.87 -5.83 14.44
CA ASN A 443 -44.97 -5.98 15.89
C ASN A 443 -45.12 -4.64 16.63
N SER A 444 -44.47 -3.57 16.15
CA SER A 444 -44.51 -2.25 16.77
C SER A 444 -45.84 -1.54 16.62
N PHE A 445 -46.57 -1.85 15.56
CA PHE A 445 -47.89 -1.25 15.26
C PHE A 445 -49.06 -2.21 15.45
N LYS A 446 -48.82 -3.34 16.14
CA LYS A 446 -49.93 -4.24 16.54
C LYS A 446 -50.83 -3.52 17.53
N LEU A 447 -52.10 -3.33 17.19
CA LEU A 447 -53.09 -2.83 18.14
C LEU A 447 -53.18 -3.84 19.30
N ARG A 448 -53.12 -3.35 20.51
CA ARG A 448 -53.35 -4.22 21.68
C ARG A 448 -54.82 -4.60 21.64
N ASP A 449 -55.10 -5.89 21.56
CA ASP A 449 -56.45 -6.39 21.80
C ASP A 449 -56.77 -6.04 23.26
N GLU A 450 -57.89 -5.31 23.49
CA GLU A 450 -58.39 -4.94 24.81
C GLU A 450 -58.79 -6.16 25.64
#